data_0cbe6e083b39127813f73d4fec2e2527
#
_entry.id   0cbe6e083b39127813f73d4fec2e2527
#
_cell.length_a   1.000
_cell.length_b   1.000
_cell.length_c   1.000
_cell.angle_alpha   90.00
_cell.angle_beta   90.00
_cell.angle_gamma   90.00
#
_symmetry.space_group_name_H-M   'P 1'
#
loop_
_entity.id
_entity.type
_entity.pdbx_description
1 polymer ?
#
loop_
_entity_poly.entity_id
_entity_poly.type
_entity_poly.pdbx_seq_one_letter_code
_entity_poly.pdbx_strand_id
1 'polypeptide(L)'
;MRTAERFDRVPANECQPTGGEDEKMYCMWHEGSVFVPPNQWYHQHFNTGSVPARYLAIARPGQVFDTEEGLHEREIVYTREDPEIRRRFEAELAKKGLKSRMPDEVYTNPNFTFKYRGDD
;
A
#
# COMPACT_ATOMS: atom_id res chain seq x y z
N MET A 1 0.05 -4.39 -4.21
CA MET A 1 -0.56 -5.27 -3.20
C MET A 1 -2.00 -5.57 -3.56
N ARG A 2 -2.54 -6.65 -3.09
CA ARG A 2 -3.87 -7.08 -3.44
C ARG A 2 -4.63 -7.82 -2.37
N THR A 3 -5.92 -7.68 -2.36
CA THR A 3 -6.87 -8.37 -1.52
C THR A 3 -7.90 -9.10 -2.37
N ALA A 4 -8.21 -10.33 -2.10
CA ALA A 4 -9.06 -11.18 -2.90
C ALA A 4 -10.41 -11.48 -2.25
N GLU A 5 -11.43 -11.54 -3.02
CA GLU A 5 -12.78 -11.80 -2.69
C GLU A 5 -13.08 -13.24 -2.52
N ARG A 6 -13.73 -13.70 -1.75
CA ARG A 6 -13.86 -15.05 -1.28
C ARG A 6 -12.62 -15.47 -0.49
N PHE A 7 -12.84 -16.31 0.46
CA PHE A 7 -11.80 -17.00 1.20
C PHE A 7 -10.98 -17.98 0.32
N ASP A 8 -11.11 -17.85 -0.99
CA ASP A 8 -10.34 -18.60 -1.97
C ASP A 8 -8.96 -17.96 -2.11
N ARG A 9 -7.95 -18.78 -2.29
CA ARG A 9 -6.58 -18.32 -2.52
C ARG A 9 -6.54 -17.35 -3.70
N VAL A 10 -5.85 -16.24 -3.52
CA VAL A 10 -5.48 -15.39 -4.66
C VAL A 10 -4.78 -16.29 -5.69
N PRO A 11 -5.24 -16.32 -6.93
CA PRO A 11 -4.54 -17.08 -7.96
C PRO A 11 -3.07 -16.69 -8.02
N ALA A 12 -2.19 -17.66 -8.11
CA ALA A 12 -0.75 -17.42 -8.10
C ALA A 12 -0.27 -16.47 -9.21
N ASN A 13 -1.02 -16.35 -10.30
CA ASN A 13 -0.74 -15.43 -11.40
C ASN A 13 -1.09 -13.97 -11.11
N GLU A 14 -1.80 -13.69 -10.03
CA GLU A 14 -2.17 -12.32 -9.63
C GLU A 14 -1.18 -11.71 -8.64
N CYS A 15 -0.38 -12.53 -7.98
CA CYS A 15 0.69 -12.11 -7.10
C CYS A 15 2.02 -12.57 -7.68
N GLN A 16 2.93 -11.62 -7.88
CA GLN A 16 4.23 -11.89 -8.48
C GLN A 16 5.36 -11.40 -7.57
N PRO A 17 6.35 -12.26 -7.28
CA PRO A 17 7.55 -11.84 -6.57
C PRO A 17 8.43 -10.98 -7.48
N THR A 18 9.17 -10.05 -6.88
CA THR A 18 10.15 -9.24 -7.60
C THR A 18 11.48 -9.95 -7.80
N GLY A 19 11.77 -10.94 -6.95
CA GLY A 19 13.10 -11.57 -6.86
C GLY A 19 14.14 -10.67 -6.19
N GLY A 20 15.24 -11.25 -5.72
CA GLY A 20 16.34 -10.55 -5.08
C GLY A 20 16.31 -10.60 -3.54
N GLU A 21 17.27 -9.93 -2.91
CA GLU A 21 17.43 -9.94 -1.44
C GLU A 21 16.27 -9.28 -0.71
N ASP A 22 15.71 -8.24 -1.30
CA ASP A 22 14.53 -7.51 -0.78
C ASP A 22 13.25 -7.90 -1.53
N GLU A 23 12.98 -9.19 -1.63
CA GLU A 23 11.85 -9.70 -2.39
C GLU A 23 10.53 -9.12 -1.89
N LYS A 24 9.79 -8.56 -2.83
CA LYS A 24 8.45 -8.01 -2.60
C LYS A 24 7.42 -8.78 -3.41
N MET A 25 6.22 -8.90 -2.86
CA MET A 25 5.07 -9.46 -3.57
C MET A 25 4.19 -8.33 -4.08
N TYR A 26 3.92 -8.32 -5.38
CA TYR A 26 2.97 -7.41 -6.00
C TYR A 26 1.72 -8.17 -6.40
N CYS A 27 0.60 -7.74 -5.87
CA CYS A 27 -0.68 -8.36 -6.12
C CYS A 27 -1.65 -7.34 -6.71
N MET A 28 -2.20 -7.64 -7.87
CA MET A 28 -3.27 -6.84 -8.47
C MET A 28 -4.61 -7.17 -7.80
N TRP A 29 -5.39 -6.15 -7.47
CA TRP A 29 -6.68 -6.35 -6.83
C TRP A 29 -7.81 -5.67 -7.61
N HIS A 30 -9.01 -6.19 -7.48
CA HIS A 30 -10.22 -5.69 -8.13
C HIS A 30 -11.38 -5.73 -7.15
N GLU A 31 -12.53 -5.24 -7.59
CA GLU A 31 -13.75 -5.28 -6.79
C GLU A 31 -13.98 -6.69 -6.24
N GLY A 32 -14.22 -6.75 -4.94
CA GLY A 32 -14.48 -7.94 -4.19
C GLY A 32 -13.29 -8.83 -3.92
N SER A 33 -12.07 -8.44 -4.14
CA SER A 33 -10.86 -9.18 -3.75
C SER A 33 -10.67 -9.22 -2.23
N VAL A 34 -10.24 -10.36 -1.66
CA VAL A 34 -9.83 -10.51 -0.25
C VAL A 34 -8.37 -10.96 -0.18
N PHE A 35 -7.58 -10.35 0.69
CA PHE A 35 -6.18 -10.65 0.87
C PHE A 35 -5.82 -10.67 2.36
N VAL A 36 -5.01 -11.64 2.75
CA VAL A 36 -4.43 -11.69 4.09
C VAL A 36 -2.92 -11.54 3.94
N PRO A 37 -2.34 -10.39 4.32
CA PRO A 37 -0.89 -10.24 4.31
C PRO A 37 -0.24 -11.28 5.21
N PRO A 38 0.93 -11.85 4.85
CA PRO A 38 1.67 -12.72 5.74
C PRO A 38 1.96 -12.02 7.07
N ASN A 39 1.93 -12.78 8.15
CA ASN A 39 2.20 -12.23 9.48
C ASN A 39 3.59 -11.57 9.55
N GLN A 40 3.65 -10.39 10.16
CA GLN A 40 4.88 -9.58 10.29
C GLN A 40 5.47 -9.03 8.98
N TRP A 41 4.72 -9.08 7.88
CA TRP A 41 5.12 -8.44 6.64
C TRP A 41 4.55 -7.03 6.55
N TYR A 42 5.36 -6.09 6.10
CA TYR A 42 4.87 -4.79 5.69
C TYR A 42 4.00 -4.91 4.44
N HIS A 43 2.97 -4.11 4.37
CA HIS A 43 2.10 -4.06 3.20
C HIS A 43 1.62 -2.64 2.93
N GLN A 44 1.33 -2.38 1.67
CA GLN A 44 0.89 -1.08 1.20
C GLN A 44 -0.12 -1.26 0.07
N HIS A 45 -1.12 -0.40 0.04
CA HIS A 45 -2.16 -0.41 -0.99
C HIS A 45 -1.97 0.77 -1.94
N PHE A 46 -2.12 0.52 -3.23
CA PHE A 46 -2.04 1.52 -4.27
C PHE A 46 -3.30 1.52 -5.11
N ASN A 47 -3.89 2.68 -5.33
CA ASN A 47 -4.93 2.85 -6.31
C ASN A 47 -4.29 3.28 -7.65
N THR A 48 -4.26 2.38 -8.60
CA THR A 48 -3.76 2.63 -9.96
C THR A 48 -4.87 2.93 -10.95
N GLY A 49 -6.10 3.13 -10.46
CA GLY A 49 -7.26 3.49 -11.26
C GLY A 49 -7.53 4.99 -11.29
N SER A 50 -8.50 5.38 -12.11
CA SER A 50 -8.95 6.77 -12.26
C SER A 50 -10.05 7.18 -11.27
N VAL A 51 -10.63 6.20 -10.54
CA VAL A 51 -11.68 6.40 -9.55
C VAL A 51 -11.19 5.96 -8.17
N PRO A 52 -11.76 6.49 -7.08
CA PRO A 52 -11.39 6.07 -5.73
C PRO A 52 -11.59 4.57 -5.52
N ALA A 53 -10.61 3.92 -4.89
CA ALA A 53 -10.71 2.56 -4.44
C ALA A 53 -11.06 2.53 -2.93
N ARG A 54 -11.88 1.56 -2.53
CA ARG A 54 -12.27 1.36 -1.13
C ARG A 54 -11.95 -0.06 -0.71
N TYR A 55 -11.52 -0.23 0.52
CA TYR A 55 -11.35 -1.55 1.11
C TYR A 55 -11.76 -1.53 2.58
N LEU A 56 -12.14 -2.69 3.10
CA LEU A 56 -12.40 -2.91 4.50
C LEU A 56 -11.24 -3.66 5.12
N ALA A 57 -10.62 -3.09 6.13
CA ALA A 57 -9.59 -3.76 6.92
C ALA A 57 -10.21 -4.37 8.17
N ILE A 58 -9.93 -5.65 8.42
CA ILE A 58 -10.34 -6.38 9.62
C ILE A 58 -9.07 -6.75 10.38
N ALA A 59 -8.89 -6.18 11.57
CA ALA A 59 -7.76 -6.46 12.45
C ALA A 59 -8.16 -7.36 13.60
N ARG A 60 -7.21 -8.12 14.13
CA ARG A 60 -7.44 -8.91 15.34
C ARG A 60 -7.60 -7.99 16.56
N PRO A 61 -8.44 -8.37 17.55
CA PRO A 61 -8.43 -7.69 18.84
C PRO A 61 -7.01 -7.68 19.45
N GLY A 62 -6.58 -6.54 19.98
CA GLY A 62 -5.24 -6.37 20.56
C GLY A 62 -4.14 -5.99 19.54
N GLN A 63 -4.46 -5.88 18.26
CA GLN A 63 -3.59 -5.24 17.25
C GLN A 63 -3.86 -3.73 17.14
N VAL A 64 -4.68 -3.20 18.03
CA VAL A 64 -4.87 -1.76 18.14
C VAL A 64 -3.58 -1.16 18.69
N PHE A 65 -3.03 -0.18 18.01
CA PHE A 65 -1.83 0.52 18.44
C PHE A 65 -2.14 1.35 19.66
N ASP A 66 -1.61 0.93 20.80
CA ASP A 66 -1.90 1.56 22.10
C ASP A 66 -1.18 2.90 22.29
N THR A 67 -0.14 3.18 21.47
CA THR A 67 0.64 4.42 21.54
C THR A 67 1.11 4.88 20.15
N GLU A 68 1.29 6.19 20.00
CA GLU A 68 1.89 6.76 18.77
C GLU A 68 3.30 6.20 18.52
N GLU A 69 4.07 5.96 19.55
CA GLU A 69 5.41 5.37 19.47
C GLU A 69 5.38 3.97 18.86
N GLY A 70 4.43 3.13 19.27
CA GLY A 70 4.23 1.79 18.70
C GLY A 70 3.83 1.80 17.22
N LEU A 71 3.15 2.85 16.77
CA LEU A 71 2.84 3.08 15.36
C LEU A 71 4.12 3.33 14.55
N HIS A 72 4.98 4.24 15.00
CA HIS A 72 6.21 4.61 14.30
C HIS A 72 7.20 3.45 14.15
N GLU A 73 7.25 2.54 15.11
CA GLU A 73 8.08 1.34 15.01
C GLU A 73 7.56 0.31 13.99
N ARG A 74 6.30 0.41 13.61
CA ARG A 74 5.61 -0.55 12.72
C ARG A 74 5.32 0.00 11.33
N GLU A 75 5.72 1.22 11.07
CA GLU A 75 5.54 1.88 9.78
C GLU A 75 6.87 2.16 9.09
N ILE A 76 6.88 1.97 7.78
CA ILE A 76 7.95 2.50 6.94
C ILE A 76 7.42 3.83 6.38
N VAL A 77 7.97 4.94 6.85
CA VAL A 77 7.59 6.28 6.37
C VAL A 77 8.05 6.47 4.92
N TYR A 78 7.34 7.31 4.17
CA TYR A 78 7.61 7.51 2.74
C TYR A 78 9.04 7.97 2.43
N THR A 79 9.66 8.74 3.30
CA THR A 79 11.06 9.19 3.13
C THR A 79 12.08 8.05 3.26
N ARG A 80 11.68 6.92 3.82
CA ARG A 80 12.50 5.69 3.97
C ARG A 80 12.02 4.55 3.09
N GLU A 81 10.97 4.77 2.30
CA GLU A 81 10.45 3.78 1.38
C GLU A 81 11.48 3.46 0.29
N ASP A 82 11.55 2.20 -0.13
CA ASP A 82 12.33 1.80 -1.28
C ASP A 82 11.86 2.57 -2.53
N PRO A 83 12.72 3.34 -3.20
CA PRO A 83 12.36 4.13 -4.38
C PRO A 83 11.73 3.30 -5.51
N GLU A 84 12.02 2.01 -5.58
CA GLU A 84 11.44 1.09 -6.55
C GLU A 84 9.92 0.98 -6.41
N ILE A 85 9.40 1.10 -5.20
CA ILE A 85 7.95 1.05 -4.92
C ILE A 85 7.26 2.22 -5.61
N ARG A 86 7.77 3.45 -5.41
CA ARG A 86 7.26 4.65 -6.07
C ARG A 86 7.34 4.51 -7.59
N ARG A 87 8.50 4.12 -8.09
CA ARG A 87 8.74 3.97 -9.53
C ARG A 87 7.74 3.01 -10.16
N ARG A 88 7.47 1.90 -9.51
CA ARG A 88 6.52 0.91 -9.99
C ARG A 88 5.08 1.42 -9.96
N PHE A 89 4.70 2.10 -8.89
CA PHE A 89 3.38 2.75 -8.80
C PHE A 89 3.15 3.74 -9.94
N GLU A 90 4.10 4.63 -10.16
CA GLU A 90 4.04 5.63 -11.23
C GLU A 90 4.02 4.97 -12.63
N ALA A 91 4.76 3.88 -12.82
CA ALA A 91 4.76 3.12 -14.07
C ALA A 91 3.39 2.47 -14.33
N GLU A 92 2.73 1.91 -13.33
CA GLU A 92 1.39 1.33 -13.47
C GLU A 92 0.33 2.40 -13.82
N LEU A 93 0.43 3.58 -13.22
CA LEU A 93 -0.41 4.72 -13.59
C LEU A 93 -0.17 5.17 -15.04
N ALA A 94 1.09 5.27 -15.44
CA ALA A 94 1.48 5.70 -16.78
C ALA A 94 0.94 4.79 -17.90
N LYS A 95 0.84 3.49 -17.65
CA LYS A 95 0.22 2.52 -18.59
C LYS A 95 -1.23 2.89 -18.95
N LYS A 96 -1.91 3.64 -18.08
CA LYS A 96 -3.29 4.08 -18.26
C LYS A 96 -3.39 5.57 -18.61
N GLY A 97 -2.27 6.23 -18.88
CA GLY A 97 -2.22 7.67 -19.12
C GLY A 97 -2.49 8.51 -17.87
N LEU A 98 -2.33 7.94 -16.69
CA LEU A 98 -2.55 8.60 -15.40
C LEU A 98 -1.23 9.03 -14.77
N LYS A 99 -1.32 9.98 -13.84
CA LYS A 99 -0.20 10.44 -13.03
C LYS A 99 -0.51 10.29 -11.55
N SER A 100 0.52 10.11 -10.75
CA SER A 100 0.40 10.13 -9.29
C SER A 100 -0.12 11.48 -8.81
N ARG A 101 -1.01 11.45 -7.83
CA ARG A 101 -1.49 12.63 -7.11
C ARG A 101 -0.74 12.85 -5.81
N MET A 102 0.23 11.98 -5.51
CA MET A 102 1.09 12.14 -4.34
C MET A 102 2.04 13.32 -4.55
N PRO A 103 2.07 14.31 -3.64
CA PRO A 103 3.05 15.38 -3.70
C PRO A 103 4.47 14.82 -3.59
N ASP A 104 5.40 15.33 -4.37
CA ASP A 104 6.82 14.91 -4.30
C ASP A 104 7.43 15.12 -2.91
N GLU A 105 6.96 16.13 -2.20
CA GLU A 105 7.40 16.45 -0.85
C GLU A 105 7.18 15.33 0.17
N VAL A 106 6.17 14.47 -0.06
CA VAL A 106 5.91 13.30 0.79
C VAL A 106 7.13 12.38 0.89
N TYR A 107 7.88 12.27 -0.20
CA TYR A 107 9.04 11.37 -0.29
C TYR A 107 10.35 12.01 0.18
N THR A 108 10.37 13.31 0.41
CA THR A 108 11.60 14.08 0.73
C THR A 108 11.56 14.79 2.07
N ASN A 109 10.37 15.12 2.56
CA ASN A 109 10.19 15.87 3.80
C ASN A 109 9.61 14.95 4.90
N PRO A 110 10.40 14.58 5.93
CA PRO A 110 9.93 13.73 7.02
C PRO A 110 8.87 14.38 7.90
N ASN A 111 8.70 15.68 7.80
CA ASN A 111 7.70 16.46 8.55
C ASN A 111 6.45 16.77 7.71
N PHE A 112 6.34 16.21 6.52
CA PHE A 112 5.17 16.41 5.67
C PHE A 112 3.92 15.81 6.34
N THR A 113 2.85 16.58 6.36
CA THR A 113 1.54 16.14 6.83
C THR A 113 0.49 16.36 5.75
N PHE A 114 -0.36 15.37 5.54
CA PHE A 114 -1.50 15.51 4.64
C PHE A 114 -2.54 16.43 5.28
N LYS A 115 -3.04 17.39 4.52
CA LYS A 115 -4.21 18.18 4.91
C LYS A 115 -5.46 17.50 4.38
N TYR A 116 -6.33 17.13 5.29
CA TYR A 116 -7.63 16.60 4.95
C TYR A 116 -8.68 17.72 4.93
N ARG A 117 -9.78 17.49 4.22
CA ARG A 117 -10.87 18.46 4.12
C ARG A 117 -11.48 18.65 5.51
N GLY A 118 -11.30 19.84 6.10
CA GLY A 118 -11.75 20.15 7.46
C GLY A 118 -10.65 20.43 8.48
N ASP A 119 -9.38 20.36 8.05
CA ASP A 119 -8.22 20.66 8.89
C ASP A 119 -7.81 22.15 8.86
N ASP A 120 -8.73 23.03 8.53
CA ASP A 120 -8.52 24.49 8.54
C ASP A 120 -8.76 25.11 9.92
#